data_26531d978dc696f236a6d92efdc3b60f
#
_entry.id   26531d978dc696f236a6d92efdc3b60f
#
_cell.length_a   1.000
_cell.length_b   1.000
_cell.length_c   1.000
_cell.angle_alpha   90.00
_cell.angle_beta   90.00
_cell.angle_gamma   90.00
#
_symmetry.space_group_name_H-M   'P 1'
#
loop_
_entity.id
_entity.type
_entity.pdbx_description
1 polymer ?
#
loop_
_entity_poly.entity_id
_entity_poly.type
_entity_poly.pdbx_seq_one_letter_code
_entity_poly.pdbx_strand_id
1 'polypeptide(L)'
;RSSVARRRASSAAAPMRAGADAVASLAVIILAHNEARHIARAIASVAGVAQRIVVVDSGSDDGTRDIAAAHGAEVLQNPWINYATQFNWAIDHAAAATDWIMRLDADEIVTPELAATLAGLDAQAAAGLTVNRRIHFLGRWIRWGGIYPVRVLRVWRTGRGRCEDRWMDEHILVDGAVAHVDGDIADINLNSVTWWTQKHNGYATREAIDELLRATRADSAAAGDIGRQAGVKRWVKRNVYGHLPLGGRAFAYFIYR
;
A
#
# COMPACT_ATOMS: atom_id res chain seq x y z
N ARG A 1 -10.63 47.62 11.44
CA ARG A 1 -9.84 47.12 10.27
C ARG A 1 -8.72 46.26 10.82
N SER A 2 -8.92 44.93 10.89
CA SER A 2 -7.96 43.96 11.31
C SER A 2 -7.59 43.09 10.10
N SER A 3 -6.34 43.21 9.64
CA SER A 3 -5.78 42.38 8.56
C SER A 3 -5.25 41.09 9.14
N VAL A 4 -5.93 39.99 8.85
CA VAL A 4 -5.45 38.63 9.16
C VAL A 4 -4.45 38.22 8.08
N ALA A 5 -3.17 38.27 8.41
CA ALA A 5 -2.10 37.76 7.56
C ALA A 5 -2.16 36.23 7.49
N ARG A 6 -2.52 35.68 6.32
CA ARG A 6 -2.40 34.26 6.02
C ARG A 6 -0.92 33.87 5.94
N ARG A 7 -0.41 33.17 6.95
CA ARG A 7 0.87 32.47 6.86
C ARG A 7 0.74 31.30 5.88
N ARG A 8 1.36 31.41 4.72
CA ARG A 8 1.60 30.26 3.83
C ARG A 8 2.65 29.38 4.51
N ALA A 9 2.28 28.16 4.85
CA ALA A 9 3.24 27.12 5.22
C ALA A 9 4.08 26.79 3.97
N SER A 10 5.33 27.17 4.00
CA SER A 10 6.33 26.78 3.01
C SER A 10 6.67 25.30 3.28
N SER A 11 6.26 24.43 2.38
CA SER A 11 6.75 23.05 2.33
C SER A 11 8.23 23.10 1.96
N ALA A 12 9.11 23.07 2.92
CA ALA A 12 10.53 22.89 2.70
C ALA A 12 10.79 21.48 2.19
N ALA A 13 11.15 21.35 0.90
CA ALA A 13 11.70 20.11 0.37
C ALA A 13 12.96 19.76 1.17
N ALA A 14 13.04 18.53 1.69
CA ALA A 14 14.23 18.05 2.38
C ALA A 14 15.45 18.13 1.44
N PRO A 15 16.63 18.51 1.92
CA PRO A 15 17.82 18.63 1.09
C PRO A 15 18.23 17.25 0.55
N MET A 16 18.38 17.13 -0.77
CA MET A 16 19.01 15.97 -1.39
C MET A 16 20.44 15.85 -0.85
N ARG A 17 20.77 14.70 -0.25
CA ARG A 17 22.15 14.37 0.11
C ARG A 17 22.98 14.20 -1.17
N ALA A 18 23.87 15.13 -1.43
CA ALA A 18 24.90 15.00 -2.44
C ALA A 18 26.08 14.24 -1.83
N GLY A 19 26.24 12.97 -2.20
CA GLY A 19 27.40 12.16 -1.83
C GLY A 19 27.38 10.87 -2.66
N ALA A 20 28.40 10.62 -3.44
CA ALA A 20 28.45 9.62 -4.51
C ALA A 20 28.54 8.15 -4.05
N ASP A 21 28.40 7.83 -2.73
CA ASP A 21 28.53 6.47 -2.18
C ASP A 21 27.50 6.12 -1.10
N ALA A 22 26.43 6.88 -0.93
CA ALA A 22 25.41 6.56 0.06
C ALA A 22 24.31 5.69 -0.57
N VAL A 23 24.25 4.42 -0.18
CA VAL A 23 23.12 3.53 -0.52
C VAL A 23 21.82 4.19 -0.10
N ALA A 24 20.84 4.25 -1.01
CA ALA A 24 19.55 4.87 -0.75
C ALA A 24 18.84 4.18 0.42
N SER A 25 18.41 4.98 1.40
CA SER A 25 17.79 4.47 2.62
C SER A 25 16.29 4.18 2.40
N LEU A 26 15.82 3.03 2.91
CA LEU A 26 14.45 2.55 2.78
C LEU A 26 13.80 2.41 4.16
N ALA A 27 12.65 3.06 4.36
CA ALA A 27 11.73 2.77 5.46
C ALA A 27 10.61 1.87 4.98
N VAL A 28 10.36 0.77 5.69
CA VAL A 28 9.21 -0.11 5.46
C VAL A 28 8.15 0.15 6.52
N ILE A 29 6.94 0.46 6.09
CA ILE A 29 5.78 0.69 6.95
C ILE A 29 4.85 -0.51 6.83
N ILE A 30 4.50 -1.10 7.99
CA ILE A 30 3.57 -2.22 8.12
C ILE A 30 2.44 -1.79 9.07
N LEU A 31 1.20 -1.79 8.59
CA LEU A 31 0.04 -1.66 9.48
C LEU A 31 -0.33 -3.03 10.04
N ALA A 32 -0.62 -3.08 11.34
CA ALA A 32 -0.94 -4.32 12.02
C ALA A 32 -2.15 -4.22 12.95
N HIS A 33 -2.96 -5.29 12.98
CA HIS A 33 -3.98 -5.56 13.98
C HIS A 33 -4.24 -7.05 14.05
N ASN A 34 -3.78 -7.69 15.14
CA ASN A 34 -3.89 -9.13 15.36
C ASN A 34 -3.23 -9.97 14.25
N GLU A 35 -1.94 -9.67 14.00
CA GLU A 35 -1.12 -10.27 12.96
C GLU A 35 0.05 -11.12 13.51
N ALA A 36 -0.08 -11.67 14.74
CA ALA A 36 0.96 -12.47 15.38
C ALA A 36 1.45 -13.65 14.52
N ARG A 37 0.58 -14.20 13.67
CA ARG A 37 0.90 -15.29 12.74
C ARG A 37 1.78 -14.86 11.55
N HIS A 38 1.77 -13.58 11.22
CA HIS A 38 2.29 -13.07 9.97
C HIS A 38 3.48 -12.16 10.15
N ILE A 39 3.44 -11.28 11.17
CA ILE A 39 4.31 -10.12 11.31
C ILE A 39 5.81 -10.47 11.30
N ALA A 40 6.20 -11.57 11.95
CA ALA A 40 7.60 -11.99 12.03
C ALA A 40 8.22 -12.22 10.65
N ARG A 41 7.51 -12.91 9.75
CA ARG A 41 8.02 -13.23 8.40
C ARG A 41 7.97 -12.03 7.46
N ALA A 42 7.00 -11.13 7.64
CA ALA A 42 6.96 -9.86 6.91
C ALA A 42 8.22 -9.03 7.24
N ILE A 43 8.51 -8.82 8.52
CA ILE A 43 9.71 -8.12 8.99
C ILE A 43 10.98 -8.80 8.50
N ALA A 44 11.10 -10.12 8.66
CA ALA A 44 12.29 -10.88 8.24
C ALA A 44 12.57 -10.74 6.72
N SER A 45 11.52 -10.62 5.89
CA SER A 45 11.66 -10.52 4.43
C SER A 45 12.29 -9.20 3.97
N VAL A 46 12.29 -8.17 4.80
CA VAL A 46 12.82 -6.83 4.48
C VAL A 46 14.01 -6.43 5.36
N ALA A 47 14.36 -7.21 6.38
CA ALA A 47 15.41 -6.87 7.34
C ALA A 47 16.79 -6.66 6.68
N GLY A 48 17.07 -7.31 5.54
CA GLY A 48 18.33 -7.16 4.82
C GLY A 48 18.43 -5.93 3.91
N VAL A 49 17.31 -5.21 3.68
CA VAL A 49 17.24 -4.09 2.73
C VAL A 49 16.67 -2.81 3.34
N ALA A 50 15.89 -2.92 4.40
CA ALA A 50 15.30 -1.78 5.10
C ALA A 50 16.28 -1.25 6.17
N GLN A 51 16.53 0.05 6.17
CA GLN A 51 17.24 0.73 7.27
C GLN A 51 16.30 0.99 8.44
N ARG A 52 15.00 1.04 8.18
CA ARG A 52 13.99 1.27 9.21
C ARG A 52 12.74 0.44 8.90
N ILE A 53 12.27 -0.31 9.87
CA ILE A 53 11.02 -1.08 9.78
C ILE A 53 10.09 -0.54 10.87
N VAL A 54 8.95 0.00 10.48
CA VAL A 54 7.98 0.60 11.40
C VAL A 54 6.67 -0.18 11.31
N VAL A 55 6.28 -0.76 12.42
CA VAL A 55 4.98 -1.42 12.58
C VAL A 55 4.05 -0.46 13.31
N VAL A 56 2.94 -0.09 12.66
CA VAL A 56 1.90 0.73 13.29
C VAL A 56 0.74 -0.16 13.69
N ASP A 57 0.64 -0.37 15.00
CA ASP A 57 -0.36 -1.25 15.62
C ASP A 57 -1.61 -0.48 16.01
N SER A 58 -2.77 -1.03 15.70
CA SER A 58 -4.07 -0.43 15.97
C SER A 58 -4.82 -1.13 17.14
N GLY A 59 -4.07 -1.56 18.16
CA GLY A 59 -4.63 -2.14 19.37
C GLY A 59 -4.72 -3.67 19.32
N SER A 60 -3.66 -4.35 18.87
CA SER A 60 -3.56 -5.82 18.91
C SER A 60 -3.55 -6.34 20.34
N ASP A 61 -4.17 -7.52 20.54
CA ASP A 61 -4.25 -8.26 21.81
C ASP A 61 -3.66 -9.69 21.72
N ASP A 62 -3.07 -10.06 20.57
CA ASP A 62 -2.56 -11.41 20.24
C ASP A 62 -1.02 -11.58 20.32
N GLY A 63 -0.29 -10.59 20.86
CA GLY A 63 1.17 -10.61 20.91
C GLY A 63 1.88 -10.03 19.68
N THR A 64 1.16 -9.48 18.69
CA THR A 64 1.72 -8.87 17.48
C THR A 64 2.84 -7.87 17.79
N ARG A 65 2.65 -6.98 18.75
CA ARG A 65 3.60 -5.93 19.13
C ARG A 65 4.91 -6.48 19.67
N ASP A 66 4.82 -7.45 20.57
CA ASP A 66 6.00 -8.07 21.18
C ASP A 66 6.82 -8.84 20.15
N ILE A 67 6.14 -9.55 19.25
CA ILE A 67 6.77 -10.26 18.13
C ILE A 67 7.46 -9.26 17.20
N ALA A 68 6.81 -8.17 16.83
CA ALA A 68 7.37 -7.16 15.95
C ALA A 68 8.63 -6.51 16.56
N ALA A 69 8.57 -6.12 17.84
CA ALA A 69 9.72 -5.56 18.56
C ALA A 69 10.88 -6.55 18.68
N ALA A 70 10.59 -7.82 18.98
CA ALA A 70 11.61 -8.89 19.05
C ALA A 70 12.33 -9.14 17.72
N HIS A 71 11.68 -8.82 16.59
CA HIS A 71 12.27 -8.90 15.24
C HIS A 71 12.91 -7.58 14.76
N GLY A 72 13.09 -6.61 15.66
CA GLY A 72 13.81 -5.37 15.38
C GLY A 72 13.00 -4.26 14.72
N ALA A 73 11.67 -4.37 14.68
CA ALA A 73 10.83 -3.29 14.20
C ALA A 73 10.59 -2.24 15.30
N GLU A 74 10.51 -0.99 14.88
CA GLU A 74 9.96 0.10 15.71
C GLU A 74 8.43 -0.05 15.74
N VAL A 75 7.86 -0.19 16.94
CA VAL A 75 6.41 -0.37 17.10
C VAL A 75 5.77 0.93 17.59
N LEU A 76 4.92 1.48 16.75
CA LEU A 76 4.10 2.66 17.08
C LEU A 76 2.65 2.23 17.27
N GLN A 77 1.94 2.89 18.17
CA GLN A 77 0.52 2.64 18.41
C GLN A 77 -0.31 3.83 17.94
N ASN A 78 -1.32 3.57 17.14
CA ASN A 78 -2.28 4.60 16.73
C ASN A 78 -3.67 3.98 16.61
N PRO A 79 -4.71 4.56 17.25
CA PRO A 79 -6.08 4.07 17.16
C PRO A 79 -6.57 4.02 15.72
N TRP A 80 -7.29 2.95 15.37
CA TRP A 80 -7.83 2.78 14.04
C TRP A 80 -8.99 3.72 13.75
N ILE A 81 -8.92 4.44 12.64
CA ILE A 81 -10.04 5.21 12.07
C ILE A 81 -10.41 4.59 10.71
N ASN A 82 -9.51 4.66 9.74
CA ASN A 82 -9.59 4.01 8.45
C ASN A 82 -8.18 3.77 7.92
N TYR A 83 -8.07 3.04 6.81
CA TYR A 83 -6.79 2.67 6.25
C TYR A 83 -5.95 3.90 5.86
N ALA A 84 -6.55 4.85 5.12
CA ALA A 84 -5.85 6.02 4.63
C ALA A 84 -5.34 6.92 5.76
N THR A 85 -6.17 7.17 6.77
CA THR A 85 -5.77 7.95 7.96
C THR A 85 -4.63 7.28 8.70
N GLN A 86 -4.72 5.96 8.93
CA GLN A 86 -3.69 5.18 9.62
C GLN A 86 -2.38 5.19 8.84
N PHE A 87 -2.45 4.97 7.52
CA PHE A 87 -1.25 4.91 6.71
C PHE A 87 -0.58 6.28 6.53
N ASN A 88 -1.37 7.34 6.33
CA ASN A 88 -0.85 8.70 6.25
C ASN A 88 -0.24 9.16 7.57
N TRP A 89 -0.84 8.80 8.71
CA TRP A 89 -0.24 9.03 10.02
C TRP A 89 1.13 8.31 10.13
N ALA A 90 1.19 7.06 9.69
CA ALA A 90 2.43 6.29 9.65
C ALA A 90 3.50 6.95 8.78
N ILE A 91 3.16 7.45 7.60
CA ILE A 91 4.09 8.18 6.73
C ILE A 91 4.66 9.42 7.47
N ASP A 92 3.81 10.19 8.14
CA ASP A 92 4.25 11.41 8.84
C ASP A 92 5.20 11.12 10.01
N HIS A 93 5.10 9.95 10.64
CA HIS A 93 5.93 9.55 11.78
C HIS A 93 7.14 8.68 11.39
N ALA A 94 7.02 7.88 10.34
CA ALA A 94 8.04 6.93 9.94
C ALA A 94 8.99 7.45 8.84
N ALA A 95 8.53 8.39 8.00
CA ALA A 95 9.27 8.81 6.80
C ALA A 95 10.46 9.74 7.08
N ALA A 96 10.55 10.33 8.27
CA ALA A 96 11.63 11.24 8.60
C ALA A 96 12.99 10.52 8.56
N ALA A 97 13.88 10.97 7.67
CA ALA A 97 15.27 10.53 7.52
C ALA A 97 15.54 9.33 6.57
N THR A 98 14.59 8.92 5.74
CA THR A 98 14.84 7.94 4.67
C THR A 98 14.54 8.49 3.29
N ASP A 99 15.21 7.98 2.25
CA ASP A 99 15.04 8.44 0.87
C ASP A 99 13.80 7.84 0.22
N TRP A 100 13.43 6.62 0.65
CA TRP A 100 12.32 5.85 0.13
C TRP A 100 11.43 5.29 1.22
N ILE A 101 10.17 5.13 0.89
CA ILE A 101 9.16 4.49 1.74
C ILE A 101 8.61 3.29 0.97
N MET A 102 8.44 2.16 1.67
CA MET A 102 7.73 0.99 1.17
C MET A 102 6.52 0.68 2.05
N ARG A 103 5.37 0.44 1.43
CA ARG A 103 4.23 -0.20 2.06
C ARG A 103 4.36 -1.71 1.93
N LEU A 104 4.27 -2.40 3.05
CA LEU A 104 4.15 -3.86 3.11
C LEU A 104 2.98 -4.20 4.04
N ASP A 105 2.08 -5.08 3.60
CA ASP A 105 1.00 -5.55 4.46
C ASP A 105 1.53 -6.68 5.37
N ALA A 106 0.99 -6.86 6.57
CA ALA A 106 1.55 -7.77 7.58
C ALA A 106 1.55 -9.26 7.13
N ASP A 107 0.67 -9.64 6.22
CA ASP A 107 0.56 -10.97 5.62
C ASP A 107 1.34 -11.10 4.28
N GLU A 108 2.07 -10.06 3.88
CA GLU A 108 2.93 -10.06 2.69
C GLU A 108 4.39 -10.33 3.05
N ILE A 109 5.13 -10.91 2.10
CA ILE A 109 6.59 -11.07 2.16
C ILE A 109 7.22 -10.58 0.86
N VAL A 110 8.37 -9.94 0.97
CA VAL A 110 9.21 -9.54 -0.15
C VAL A 110 10.00 -10.76 -0.63
N THR A 111 9.94 -11.09 -1.94
CA THR A 111 10.74 -12.18 -2.48
C THR A 111 12.23 -11.82 -2.57
N PRO A 112 13.14 -12.79 -2.62
CA PRO A 112 14.58 -12.51 -2.76
C PRO A 112 14.91 -11.67 -4.00
N GLU A 113 14.20 -11.86 -5.10
CA GLU A 113 14.39 -11.10 -6.34
C GLU A 113 14.00 -9.62 -6.13
N LEU A 114 12.87 -9.38 -5.45
CA LEU A 114 12.49 -8.01 -5.13
C LEU A 114 13.43 -7.38 -4.11
N ALA A 115 13.90 -8.13 -3.11
CA ALA A 115 14.89 -7.64 -2.16
C ALA A 115 16.19 -7.19 -2.86
N ALA A 116 16.67 -7.95 -3.85
CA ALA A 116 17.81 -7.56 -4.65
C ALA A 116 17.58 -6.27 -5.45
N THR A 117 16.36 -6.11 -6.01
CA THR A 117 15.95 -4.87 -6.70
C THR A 117 15.91 -3.68 -5.73
N LEU A 118 15.38 -3.87 -4.52
CA LEU A 118 15.30 -2.83 -3.49
C LEU A 118 16.68 -2.39 -2.97
N ALA A 119 17.67 -3.26 -3.01
CA ALA A 119 19.05 -2.90 -2.67
C ALA A 119 19.69 -1.92 -3.66
N GLY A 120 19.11 -1.76 -4.86
CA GLY A 120 19.58 -0.83 -5.91
C GLY A 120 18.68 0.40 -6.10
N LEU A 121 17.97 0.85 -5.06
CA LEU A 121 17.03 2.01 -5.14
C LEU A 121 17.73 3.35 -5.50
N ASP A 122 19.01 3.51 -5.23
CA ASP A 122 19.81 4.68 -5.58
C ASP A 122 19.86 4.93 -7.09
N ALA A 123 19.87 3.87 -7.91
CA ALA A 123 19.85 3.96 -9.37
C ALA A 123 18.48 4.33 -9.96
N GLN A 124 17.41 4.40 -9.17
CA GLN A 124 16.06 4.65 -9.66
C GLN A 124 15.80 6.14 -9.89
N ALA A 125 15.46 6.50 -11.12
CA ALA A 125 15.07 7.87 -11.48
C ALA A 125 13.60 8.19 -11.18
N ALA A 126 12.73 7.17 -11.07
CA ALA A 126 11.30 7.33 -10.84
C ALA A 126 10.99 7.82 -9.42
N ALA A 127 9.85 8.48 -9.26
CA ALA A 127 9.33 8.90 -7.96
C ALA A 127 8.55 7.79 -7.23
N GLY A 128 8.04 6.81 -7.98
CA GLY A 128 7.35 5.65 -7.43
C GLY A 128 7.62 4.38 -8.23
N LEU A 129 7.49 3.23 -7.58
CA LEU A 129 7.74 1.93 -8.17
C LEU A 129 6.55 1.00 -7.94
N THR A 130 6.13 0.34 -9.02
CA THR A 130 5.19 -0.77 -8.94
C THR A 130 5.96 -2.08 -8.97
N VAL A 131 5.48 -3.04 -8.17
CA VAL A 131 5.97 -4.41 -8.11
C VAL A 131 4.83 -5.37 -8.42
N ASN A 132 5.11 -6.62 -8.75
CA ASN A 132 4.05 -7.60 -8.91
C ASN A 132 3.58 -8.14 -7.55
N ARG A 133 2.31 -8.54 -7.45
CA ARG A 133 1.76 -9.22 -6.28
C ARG A 133 1.36 -10.65 -6.63
N ARG A 134 1.96 -11.63 -5.92
CA ARG A 134 1.60 -13.04 -5.96
C ARG A 134 0.58 -13.32 -4.88
N ILE A 135 -0.63 -13.67 -5.24
CA ILE A 135 -1.67 -14.06 -4.28
C ILE A 135 -1.59 -15.57 -4.05
N HIS A 136 -1.46 -15.98 -2.79
CA HIS A 136 -1.54 -17.37 -2.39
C HIS A 136 -2.88 -17.64 -1.69
N PHE A 137 -3.52 -18.73 -2.05
CA PHE A 137 -4.73 -19.21 -1.40
C PHE A 137 -4.56 -20.69 -1.05
N LEU A 138 -4.75 -21.04 0.21
CA LEU A 138 -4.53 -22.39 0.74
C LEU A 138 -3.14 -22.94 0.39
N GLY A 139 -2.10 -22.13 0.54
CA GLY A 139 -0.71 -22.47 0.26
C GLY A 139 -0.33 -22.58 -1.23
N ARG A 140 -1.26 -22.28 -2.15
CA ARG A 140 -1.01 -22.33 -3.59
C ARG A 140 -0.98 -20.94 -4.21
N TRP A 141 0.04 -20.67 -5.00
CA TRP A 141 0.09 -19.46 -5.81
C TRP A 141 -0.96 -19.48 -6.92
N ILE A 142 -1.86 -18.49 -6.95
CA ILE A 142 -2.90 -18.33 -7.97
C ILE A 142 -2.32 -17.52 -9.13
N ARG A 143 -2.10 -18.17 -10.27
CA ARG A 143 -1.48 -17.57 -11.47
C ARG A 143 -2.48 -17.14 -12.53
N TRP A 144 -3.67 -17.73 -12.53
CA TRP A 144 -4.66 -17.61 -13.59
C TRP A 144 -5.82 -16.68 -13.23
N GLY A 145 -6.72 -16.46 -14.15
CA GLY A 145 -7.92 -15.64 -13.93
C GLY A 145 -7.62 -14.15 -13.76
N GLY A 146 -6.55 -13.62 -14.37
CA GLY A 146 -6.17 -12.21 -14.27
C GLY A 146 -5.67 -11.81 -12.85
N ILE A 147 -5.31 -12.81 -12.02
CA ILE A 147 -4.79 -12.61 -10.67
C ILE A 147 -3.29 -12.30 -10.69
N TYR A 148 -2.55 -12.81 -11.68
CA TYR A 148 -1.12 -12.53 -11.83
C TYR A 148 -0.76 -12.30 -13.30
N PRO A 149 0.13 -11.33 -13.60
CA PRO A 149 0.71 -10.33 -12.71
C PRO A 149 -0.26 -9.18 -12.41
N VAL A 150 -0.45 -8.87 -11.13
CA VAL A 150 -1.10 -7.64 -10.70
C VAL A 150 -0.04 -6.70 -10.16
N ARG A 151 0.14 -5.57 -10.82
CA ARG A 151 1.10 -4.55 -10.43
C ARG A 151 0.49 -3.62 -9.41
N VAL A 152 1.18 -3.47 -8.27
CA VAL A 152 0.77 -2.60 -7.17
C VAL A 152 1.89 -1.60 -6.88
N LEU A 153 1.54 -0.34 -6.65
CA LEU A 153 2.49 0.68 -6.24
C LEU A 153 2.80 0.45 -4.76
N ARG A 154 4.04 0.15 -4.45
CA ARG A 154 4.48 -0.23 -3.10
C ARG A 154 5.67 0.57 -2.59
N VAL A 155 6.46 1.19 -3.47
CA VAL A 155 7.66 1.93 -3.08
C VAL A 155 7.63 3.31 -3.73
N TRP A 156 7.99 4.35 -2.97
CA TRP A 156 8.04 5.72 -3.49
C TRP A 156 9.05 6.58 -2.71
N ARG A 157 9.51 7.66 -3.34
CA ARG A 157 10.41 8.62 -2.70
C ARG A 157 9.70 9.33 -1.55
N THR A 158 10.42 9.50 -0.46
CA THR A 158 9.93 10.22 0.72
C THR A 158 9.45 11.62 0.34
N GLY A 159 8.27 11.99 0.84
CA GLY A 159 7.61 13.25 0.52
C GLY A 159 6.87 13.30 -0.83
N ARG A 160 6.95 12.23 -1.65
CA ARG A 160 6.31 12.19 -2.98
C ARG A 160 5.05 11.33 -3.04
N GLY A 161 4.68 10.62 -1.98
CA GLY A 161 3.51 9.74 -2.00
C GLY A 161 2.65 9.86 -0.76
N ARG A 162 1.34 9.75 -0.96
CA ARG A 162 0.32 9.74 0.11
C ARG A 162 -0.78 8.76 -0.24
N CYS A 163 -1.38 8.15 0.77
CA CYS A 163 -2.57 7.32 0.61
C CYS A 163 -3.78 8.21 0.35
N GLU A 164 -4.54 7.92 -0.71
CA GLU A 164 -5.78 8.65 -1.00
C GLU A 164 -6.84 8.36 0.06
N ASP A 165 -7.62 9.38 0.43
CA ASP A 165 -8.71 9.25 1.40
C ASP A 165 -9.95 8.65 0.73
N ARG A 166 -10.05 7.31 0.78
CA ARG A 166 -11.19 6.54 0.27
C ARG A 166 -11.59 5.46 1.26
N TRP A 167 -12.84 5.03 1.18
CA TRP A 167 -13.36 3.95 2.02
C TRP A 167 -12.90 2.57 1.58
N MET A 168 -12.66 2.41 0.28
CA MET A 168 -12.25 1.14 -0.34
C MET A 168 -11.34 1.43 -1.54
N ASP A 169 -10.46 0.47 -1.84
CA ASP A 169 -9.55 0.52 -3.00
C ASP A 169 -8.61 1.74 -2.96
N GLU A 170 -8.06 2.02 -1.76
CA GLU A 170 -7.13 3.11 -1.51
C GLU A 170 -5.79 2.84 -2.20
N HIS A 171 -5.33 3.81 -2.96
CA HIS A 171 -4.03 3.76 -3.63
C HIS A 171 -3.07 4.78 -3.01
N ILE A 172 -1.79 4.49 -3.14
CA ILE A 172 -0.79 5.54 -2.95
C ILE A 172 -0.76 6.39 -4.22
N LEU A 173 -0.96 7.68 -4.05
CA LEU A 173 -0.82 8.69 -5.11
C LEU A 173 0.59 9.25 -5.05
N VAL A 174 1.33 9.17 -6.15
CA VAL A 174 2.72 9.64 -6.24
C VAL A 174 2.78 10.90 -7.09
N ASP A 175 3.46 11.91 -6.57
CA ASP A 175 3.83 13.10 -7.31
C ASP A 175 5.12 12.83 -8.10
N GLY A 176 4.97 12.47 -9.38
CA GLY A 176 6.06 12.16 -10.29
C GLY A 176 5.86 10.85 -11.06
N ALA A 177 6.88 10.49 -11.86
CA ALA A 177 6.83 9.31 -12.70
C ALA A 177 6.83 8.01 -11.87
N VAL A 178 6.04 7.04 -12.30
CA VAL A 178 5.98 5.70 -11.71
C VAL A 178 6.56 4.69 -12.71
N ALA A 179 7.56 3.94 -12.28
CA ALA A 179 8.15 2.84 -13.04
C ALA A 179 7.67 1.48 -12.51
N HIS A 180 7.89 0.43 -13.31
CA HIS A 180 7.74 -0.95 -12.86
C HIS A 180 9.11 -1.57 -12.65
N VAL A 181 9.27 -2.30 -11.56
CA VAL A 181 10.50 -3.03 -11.27
C VAL A 181 10.21 -4.53 -11.13
N ASP A 182 11.21 -5.35 -11.41
CA ASP A 182 11.13 -6.79 -11.31
C ASP A 182 11.13 -7.26 -9.85
N GLY A 183 10.48 -8.39 -9.63
CA GLY A 183 10.31 -9.01 -8.33
C GLY A 183 8.87 -8.92 -7.84
N ASP A 184 8.58 -9.69 -6.80
CA ASP A 184 7.23 -9.88 -6.33
C ASP A 184 7.11 -9.66 -4.82
N ILE A 185 5.96 -9.18 -4.41
CA ILE A 185 5.45 -9.34 -3.06
C ILE A 185 4.53 -10.57 -3.06
N ALA A 186 4.76 -11.50 -2.15
CA ALA A 186 3.90 -12.66 -1.97
C ALA A 186 2.91 -12.43 -0.82
N ASP A 187 1.64 -12.33 -1.17
CA ASP A 187 0.50 -12.23 -0.25
C ASP A 187 0.12 -13.64 0.19
N ILE A 188 0.42 -13.98 1.44
CA ILE A 188 0.27 -15.33 2.00
C ILE A 188 -0.43 -15.25 3.34
N ASN A 189 -1.74 -15.26 3.32
CA ASN A 189 -2.52 -15.27 4.56
C ASN A 189 -2.59 -16.70 5.14
N LEU A 190 -2.27 -16.84 6.41
CA LEU A 190 -2.25 -18.12 7.15
C LEU A 190 -3.51 -18.37 7.97
N ASN A 191 -4.48 -17.47 7.93
CA ASN A 191 -5.74 -17.66 8.63
C ASN A 191 -6.62 -18.70 7.93
N SER A 192 -7.64 -19.17 8.65
CA SER A 192 -8.56 -20.18 8.13
C SER A 192 -9.44 -19.63 7.00
N VAL A 193 -10.00 -20.53 6.18
CA VAL A 193 -11.00 -20.17 5.15
C VAL A 193 -12.21 -19.47 5.76
N THR A 194 -12.65 -19.88 6.95
CA THR A 194 -13.75 -19.22 7.67
C THR A 194 -13.43 -17.75 7.94
N TRP A 195 -12.25 -17.47 8.49
CA TRP A 195 -11.79 -16.11 8.72
C TRP A 195 -11.71 -15.31 7.40
N TRP A 196 -11.15 -15.92 6.35
CA TRP A 196 -11.05 -15.33 5.03
C TRP A 196 -12.43 -14.94 4.47
N THR A 197 -13.41 -15.86 4.58
CA THR A 197 -14.78 -15.62 4.12
C THR A 197 -15.43 -14.47 4.88
N GLN A 198 -15.28 -14.44 6.21
CA GLN A 198 -15.82 -13.34 7.04
C GLN A 198 -15.20 -11.99 6.69
N LYS A 199 -13.88 -11.93 6.48
CA LYS A 199 -13.17 -10.72 6.05
C LYS A 199 -13.72 -10.22 4.71
N HIS A 200 -13.92 -11.12 3.74
CA HIS A 200 -14.43 -10.78 2.41
C HIS A 200 -15.91 -10.39 2.42
N ASN A 201 -16.73 -10.95 3.29
CA ASN A 201 -18.09 -10.46 3.51
C ASN A 201 -18.10 -9.01 3.99
N GLY A 202 -17.19 -8.65 4.90
CA GLY A 202 -17.01 -7.26 5.34
C GLY A 202 -16.54 -6.34 4.20
N TYR A 203 -15.67 -6.82 3.31
CA TYR A 203 -15.25 -6.06 2.11
C TYR A 203 -16.42 -5.87 1.13
N ALA A 204 -17.20 -6.92 0.87
CA ALA A 204 -18.37 -6.83 -0.01
C ALA A 204 -19.39 -5.81 0.49
N THR A 205 -19.65 -5.77 1.79
CA THR A 205 -20.55 -4.78 2.41
C THR A 205 -20.02 -3.35 2.22
N ARG A 206 -18.73 -3.13 2.48
CA ARG A 206 -18.11 -1.80 2.31
C ARG A 206 -18.10 -1.34 0.85
N GLU A 207 -17.79 -2.25 -0.09
CA GLU A 207 -17.84 -1.95 -1.53
C GLU A 207 -19.27 -1.59 -1.96
N ALA A 208 -20.28 -2.30 -1.46
CA ALA A 208 -21.69 -1.99 -1.76
C ALA A 208 -22.08 -0.60 -1.24
N ILE A 209 -21.68 -0.25 -0.02
CA ILE A 209 -21.93 1.08 0.55
C ILE A 209 -21.21 2.17 -0.25
N ASP A 210 -19.92 1.97 -0.62
CA ASP A 210 -19.15 2.92 -1.42
C ASP A 210 -19.79 3.15 -2.80
N GLU A 211 -20.28 2.09 -3.45
CA GLU A 211 -20.98 2.19 -4.74
C GLU A 211 -22.29 2.98 -4.64
N LEU A 212 -23.05 2.77 -3.56
CA LEU A 212 -24.29 3.53 -3.31
C LEU A 212 -24.00 5.01 -3.02
N LEU A 213 -22.97 5.29 -2.23
CA LEU A 213 -22.59 6.66 -1.89
C LEU A 213 -21.94 7.41 -3.07
N ARG A 214 -21.34 6.72 -4.03
CA ARG A 214 -20.81 7.34 -5.26
C ARG A 214 -21.89 8.03 -6.10
N ALA A 215 -23.08 7.47 -6.10
CA ALA A 215 -24.21 8.07 -6.79
C ALA A 215 -24.60 9.45 -6.23
N THR A 216 -24.20 9.76 -5.00
CA THR A 216 -24.53 10.99 -4.27
C THR A 216 -23.36 11.96 -4.09
N ARG A 217 -22.11 11.54 -4.37
CA ARG A 217 -20.91 12.37 -4.23
C ARG A 217 -20.38 12.81 -5.60
N ALA A 218 -20.13 14.10 -5.75
CA ALA A 218 -19.30 14.59 -6.85
C ALA A 218 -17.87 14.05 -6.65
N ASP A 219 -17.40 13.27 -7.61
CA ASP A 219 -16.04 12.67 -7.59
C ASP A 219 -15.00 13.79 -7.56
N SER A 220 -14.37 14.02 -6.42
CA SER A 220 -13.12 14.77 -6.35
C SER A 220 -12.03 13.87 -6.93
N ALA A 221 -11.60 14.14 -8.16
CA ALA A 221 -10.46 13.45 -8.76
C ALA A 221 -9.21 13.79 -7.95
N ALA A 222 -8.72 12.84 -7.17
CA ALA A 222 -7.43 12.98 -6.50
C ALA A 222 -6.32 13.02 -7.56
N ALA A 223 -5.47 14.06 -7.50
CA ALA A 223 -4.33 14.22 -8.41
C ALA A 223 -3.16 13.35 -7.91
N GLY A 224 -2.61 12.51 -8.79
CA GLY A 224 -1.45 11.66 -8.52
C GLY A 224 -1.40 10.42 -9.42
N ASP A 225 -0.21 9.86 -9.63
CA ASP A 225 -0.04 8.63 -10.39
C ASP A 225 -0.16 7.41 -9.47
N ILE A 226 -0.99 6.45 -9.85
CA ILE A 226 -1.23 5.17 -9.15
C ILE A 226 -0.62 3.98 -9.92
N GLY A 227 0.12 4.27 -10.98
CA GLY A 227 0.64 3.27 -11.91
C GLY A 227 -0.35 2.92 -13.03
N ARG A 228 0.22 2.67 -14.21
CA ARG A 228 -0.56 2.52 -15.47
C ARG A 228 -1.64 1.44 -15.38
N GLN A 229 -1.34 0.27 -14.82
CA GLN A 229 -2.30 -0.84 -14.75
C GLN A 229 -3.50 -0.51 -13.85
N ALA A 230 -3.25 0.06 -12.68
CA ALA A 230 -4.30 0.48 -11.75
C ALA A 230 -5.14 1.63 -12.33
N GLY A 231 -4.50 2.61 -12.98
CA GLY A 231 -5.18 3.71 -13.66
C GLY A 231 -6.13 3.25 -14.75
N VAL A 232 -5.69 2.33 -15.62
CA VAL A 232 -6.55 1.75 -16.68
C VAL A 232 -7.73 0.97 -16.07
N LYS A 233 -7.49 0.11 -15.08
CA LYS A 233 -8.57 -0.64 -14.40
C LYS A 233 -9.59 0.30 -13.76
N ARG A 234 -9.14 1.35 -13.09
CA ARG A 234 -10.01 2.37 -12.49
C ARG A 234 -10.84 3.10 -13.56
N TRP A 235 -10.21 3.50 -14.66
CA TRP A 235 -10.89 4.16 -15.77
C TRP A 235 -11.98 3.25 -16.39
N VAL A 236 -11.66 1.97 -16.68
CA VAL A 236 -12.62 0.99 -17.22
C VAL A 236 -13.78 0.76 -16.24
N LYS A 237 -13.48 0.58 -14.94
CA LYS A 237 -14.51 0.40 -13.89
C LYS A 237 -15.46 1.60 -13.88
N ARG A 238 -14.95 2.82 -13.98
CA ARG A 238 -15.74 4.05 -13.91
C ARG A 238 -16.51 4.36 -15.20
N ASN A 239 -15.87 4.27 -16.36
CA ASN A 239 -16.41 4.79 -17.62
C ASN A 239 -17.12 3.73 -18.47
N VAL A 240 -16.87 2.44 -18.22
CA VAL A 240 -17.48 1.35 -18.98
C VAL A 240 -18.34 0.47 -18.09
N TYR A 241 -17.71 -0.18 -17.11
CA TYR A 241 -18.39 -1.16 -16.26
C TYR A 241 -19.50 -0.53 -15.41
N GLY A 242 -19.30 0.67 -14.88
CA GLY A 242 -20.29 1.40 -14.08
C GLY A 242 -21.59 1.75 -14.83
N HIS A 243 -21.56 1.82 -16.16
CA HIS A 243 -22.73 2.13 -17.00
C HIS A 243 -23.48 0.88 -17.46
N LEU A 244 -22.95 -0.31 -17.25
CA LEU A 244 -23.63 -1.56 -17.59
C LEU A 244 -24.77 -1.85 -16.60
N PRO A 245 -25.90 -2.40 -17.06
CA PRO A 245 -26.94 -2.92 -16.17
C PRO A 245 -26.40 -4.10 -15.34
N LEU A 246 -26.99 -4.37 -14.17
CA LEU A 246 -26.50 -5.38 -13.21
C LEU A 246 -26.19 -6.74 -13.85
N GLY A 247 -27.08 -7.26 -14.70
CA GLY A 247 -26.86 -8.52 -15.44
C GLY A 247 -25.68 -8.45 -16.41
N GLY A 248 -25.52 -7.31 -17.08
CA GLY A 248 -24.39 -7.05 -17.98
C GLY A 248 -23.06 -6.97 -17.24
N ARG A 249 -23.06 -6.41 -16.01
CA ARG A 249 -21.85 -6.38 -15.15
C ARG A 249 -21.40 -7.79 -14.77
N ALA A 250 -22.33 -8.63 -14.33
CA ALA A 250 -22.03 -10.02 -13.98
C ALA A 250 -21.47 -10.81 -15.17
N PHE A 251 -22.08 -10.66 -16.35
CA PHE A 251 -21.62 -11.31 -17.58
C PHE A 251 -20.24 -10.80 -18.02
N ALA A 252 -20.02 -9.47 -18.03
CA ALA A 252 -18.73 -8.89 -18.37
C ALA A 252 -17.62 -9.37 -17.43
N TYR A 253 -17.91 -9.49 -16.12
CA TYR A 253 -16.98 -10.03 -15.15
C TYR A 253 -16.66 -11.51 -15.39
N PHE A 254 -17.67 -12.31 -15.73
CA PHE A 254 -17.48 -13.73 -16.06
C PHE A 254 -16.58 -13.93 -17.30
N ILE A 255 -16.77 -13.13 -18.34
CA ILE A 255 -15.93 -13.21 -19.57
C ILE A 255 -14.50 -12.71 -19.29
N TYR A 256 -14.33 -11.70 -18.42
CA TYR A 256 -13.01 -11.17 -18.06
C TYR A 256 -12.17 -12.17 -17.24
N ARG A 257 -12.79 -13.04 -16.44
CA ARG A 257 -12.13 -14.06 -15.59
C ARG A 257 -11.89 -15.36 -16.32
#